data_83674fb79955827a6546049643dd867f
#
_entry.id   83674fb79955827a6546049643dd867f
#
_cell.length_a   1.000
_cell.length_b   1.000
_cell.length_c   1.000
_cell.angle_alpha   90.00
_cell.angle_beta   90.00
_cell.angle_gamma   90.00
#
_symmetry.space_group_name_H-M   'P 1'
#
loop_
_entity.id
_entity.type
_entity.pdbx_description
1 polymer ?
#
loop_
_entity_poly.entity_id
_entity_poly.type
_entity_poly.pdbx_seq_one_letter_code
_entity_poly.pdbx_strand_id
1 'polypeptide(L)'
;MSLTKSDRRQRIRYRIRKSISGTATNPRLSVFRSNKEIYAQLIDDVNGVTLLAASSREKEVSKGTNVEVATAVGKLVAEKALKAGIEVVTFDRGGYLYHGRIKSLAEGARAAGLKF
;
A
#
# COMPACT_ATOMS: atom_id res chain seq x y z
N MET A 1 22.53 -22.10 6.42
CA MET A 1 22.37 -20.72 6.88
C MET A 1 20.90 -20.35 6.99
N SER A 2 20.53 -19.69 8.08
CA SER A 2 19.16 -19.20 8.24
C SER A 2 18.97 -17.90 7.45
N LEU A 3 17.76 -17.71 6.92
CA LEU A 3 17.41 -16.52 6.20
C LEU A 3 17.14 -15.36 7.17
N THR A 4 17.55 -14.16 6.80
CA THR A 4 17.23 -12.95 7.54
C THR A 4 15.73 -12.62 7.34
N LYS A 5 15.19 -11.71 8.17
CA LYS A 5 13.82 -11.22 7.98
C LYS A 5 13.65 -10.54 6.62
N SER A 6 14.68 -9.81 6.19
CA SER A 6 14.69 -9.13 4.90
C SER A 6 14.65 -10.12 3.73
N ASP A 7 15.42 -11.21 3.82
CA ASP A 7 15.43 -12.25 2.80
C ASP A 7 14.07 -12.94 2.68
N ARG A 8 13.45 -13.26 3.83
CA ARG A 8 12.13 -13.89 3.88
C ARG A 8 11.08 -13.01 3.25
N ARG A 9 11.09 -11.71 3.57
CA ARG A 9 10.15 -10.74 3.00
C ARG A 9 10.33 -10.62 1.49
N GLN A 10 11.58 -10.61 1.01
CA GLN A 10 11.85 -10.54 -0.42
C GLN A 10 11.33 -11.76 -1.17
N ARG A 11 11.47 -12.96 -0.61
CA ARG A 11 10.90 -14.19 -1.18
C ARG A 11 9.38 -14.10 -1.29
N ILE A 12 8.72 -13.58 -0.24
CA ILE A 12 7.27 -13.39 -0.24
C ILE A 12 6.87 -12.38 -1.31
N ARG A 13 7.61 -11.27 -1.45
CA ARG A 13 7.36 -10.27 -2.49
C ARG A 13 7.46 -10.87 -3.88
N TYR A 14 8.48 -11.65 -4.17
CA TYR A 14 8.62 -12.32 -5.46
C TYR A 14 7.45 -13.24 -5.75
N ARG A 15 6.99 -13.98 -4.76
CA ARG A 15 5.84 -14.87 -4.88
C ARG A 15 4.56 -14.08 -5.20
N ILE A 16 4.33 -12.99 -4.49
CA ILE A 16 3.18 -12.10 -4.71
C ILE A 16 3.25 -11.51 -6.12
N ARG A 17 4.42 -10.99 -6.53
CA ARG A 17 4.59 -10.34 -7.83
C ARG A 17 4.43 -11.29 -9.02
N LYS A 18 4.56 -12.60 -8.82
CA LYS A 18 4.23 -13.57 -9.86
C LYS A 18 2.74 -13.62 -10.17
N SER A 19 1.92 -13.33 -9.17
CA SER A 19 0.45 -13.42 -9.29
C SER A 19 -0.21 -12.09 -9.58
N ILE A 20 0.43 -10.96 -9.24
CA ILE A 20 -0.18 -9.64 -9.39
C ILE A 20 0.73 -8.68 -10.15
N SER A 21 0.08 -7.83 -10.93
CA SER A 21 0.74 -6.77 -11.68
C SER A 21 -0.24 -5.62 -11.83
N GLY A 22 0.24 -4.38 -11.71
CA GLY A 22 -0.60 -3.19 -11.82
C GLY A 22 -0.67 -2.67 -13.25
N THR A 23 -1.81 -2.10 -13.60
CA THR A 23 -2.04 -1.41 -14.87
C THR A 23 -2.55 0.00 -14.60
N ALA A 24 -2.71 0.83 -15.63
CA ALA A 24 -3.25 2.19 -15.46
C ALA A 24 -4.69 2.18 -14.94
N THR A 25 -5.50 1.18 -15.33
CA THR A 25 -6.90 1.06 -14.93
C THR A 25 -7.10 0.26 -13.65
N ASN A 26 -6.15 -0.59 -13.32
CA ASN A 26 -6.15 -1.41 -12.10
C ASN A 26 -4.74 -1.42 -11.51
N PRO A 27 -4.30 -0.28 -10.94
CA PRO A 27 -2.92 -0.16 -10.45
C PRO A 27 -2.65 -1.05 -9.24
N ARG A 28 -1.39 -1.35 -9.04
CA ARG A 28 -0.94 -2.10 -7.88
C ARG A 28 -0.77 -1.15 -6.69
N LEU A 29 -1.53 -1.38 -5.62
CA LEU A 29 -1.37 -0.64 -4.36
C LEU A 29 -0.25 -1.30 -3.56
N SER A 30 0.93 -0.71 -3.61
CA SER A 30 2.13 -1.21 -2.93
C SER A 30 2.31 -0.49 -1.60
N VAL A 31 2.62 -1.26 -0.56
CA VAL A 31 2.80 -0.74 0.80
C VAL A 31 4.23 -0.98 1.26
N PHE A 32 4.80 0.01 1.90
CA PHE A 32 6.10 -0.10 2.56
C PHE A 32 6.02 0.54 3.94
N ARG A 33 6.62 -0.10 4.94
CA ARG A 33 6.69 0.47 6.29
C ARG A 33 8.12 0.43 6.83
N SER A 34 8.47 1.49 7.58
CA SER A 34 9.65 1.52 8.44
C SER A 34 9.18 1.49 9.89
N ASN A 35 10.08 1.62 10.85
CA ASN A 35 9.73 1.64 12.27
C ASN A 35 8.77 2.79 12.62
N LYS A 36 8.94 3.95 12.01
CA LYS A 36 8.18 5.16 12.35
C LYS A 36 7.15 5.55 11.30
N GLU A 37 7.35 5.17 10.05
CA GLU A 37 6.55 5.66 8.93
C GLU A 37 5.93 4.53 8.14
N ILE A 38 4.86 4.86 7.40
CA ILE A 38 4.22 3.94 6.47
C ILE A 38 3.91 4.68 5.17
N TYR A 39 4.07 3.99 4.04
CA TYR A 39 3.95 4.56 2.70
C TYR A 39 3.06 3.67 1.84
N ALA A 40 2.30 4.29 0.95
CA ALA A 40 1.48 3.60 -0.03
C ALA A 40 1.67 4.25 -1.40
N GLN A 41 1.73 3.43 -2.44
CA GLN A 41 1.87 3.90 -3.82
C GLN A 41 0.93 3.14 -4.73
N LEU A 42 0.37 3.82 -5.73
CA LEU A 42 -0.33 3.18 -6.84
C LEU A 42 0.59 3.15 -8.05
N ILE A 43 0.88 1.95 -8.53
CA ILE A 43 1.89 1.72 -9.55
C ILE A 43 1.28 1.08 -10.79
N ASP A 44 1.59 1.66 -11.96
CA ASP A 44 1.33 1.05 -13.26
C ASP A 44 2.59 0.31 -13.69
N ASP A 45 2.59 -1.01 -13.57
CA ASP A 45 3.76 -1.83 -13.89
C ASP A 45 3.99 -1.96 -15.39
N VAL A 46 2.98 -1.75 -16.20
CA VAL A 46 3.09 -1.81 -17.66
C VAL A 46 3.97 -0.67 -18.18
N ASN A 47 3.74 0.53 -17.67
CA ASN A 47 4.50 1.73 -18.06
C ASN A 47 5.64 2.07 -17.09
N GLY A 48 5.75 1.35 -15.98
CA GLY A 48 6.79 1.59 -14.98
C GLY A 48 6.66 2.92 -14.27
N VAL A 49 5.43 3.37 -14.01
CA VAL A 49 5.14 4.70 -13.45
C VAL A 49 4.40 4.59 -12.13
N THR A 50 4.78 5.40 -11.15
CA THR A 50 3.99 5.58 -9.92
C THR A 50 2.94 6.66 -10.19
N LEU A 51 1.68 6.29 -10.16
CA LEU A 51 0.57 7.20 -10.48
C LEU A 51 0.31 8.20 -9.37
N LEU A 52 0.37 7.75 -8.11
CA LEU A 52 0.23 8.60 -6.94
C LEU A 52 0.80 7.89 -5.70
N ALA A 53 1.00 8.65 -4.64
CA ALA A 53 1.53 8.13 -3.39
C ALA A 53 0.94 8.86 -2.20
N ALA A 54 0.93 8.20 -1.05
CA ALA A 54 0.56 8.79 0.23
C ALA A 54 1.49 8.24 1.32
N SER A 55 1.74 9.03 2.35
CA SER A 55 2.60 8.59 3.45
C SER A 55 2.16 9.21 4.77
N SER A 56 2.61 8.60 5.85
CA SER A 56 2.39 9.12 7.20
C SER A 56 3.11 10.45 7.46
N ARG A 57 4.01 10.85 6.58
CA ARG A 57 4.74 12.11 6.69
C ARG A 57 3.97 13.31 6.14
N GLU A 58 2.87 13.08 5.44
CA GLU A 58 2.06 14.16 4.86
C GLU A 58 1.28 14.89 5.94
N LYS A 59 1.07 16.19 5.74
CA LYS A 59 0.38 17.06 6.71
C LYS A 59 -1.06 16.65 6.96
N GLU A 60 -1.72 16.05 5.98
CA GLU A 60 -3.10 15.59 6.07
C GLU A 60 -3.26 14.38 7.00
N VAL A 61 -2.15 13.72 7.33
CA VAL A 61 -2.17 12.56 8.23
C VAL A 61 -1.88 13.04 9.65
N SER A 62 -2.88 12.96 10.51
CA SER A 62 -2.73 13.34 11.92
C SER A 62 -1.89 12.30 12.65
N LYS A 63 -1.18 12.76 13.68
CA LYS A 63 -0.39 11.88 14.55
C LYS A 63 -1.32 11.07 15.45
N GLY A 64 -0.92 9.85 15.74
CA GLY A 64 -1.67 8.95 16.63
C GLY A 64 -0.93 7.63 16.78
N THR A 65 -1.64 6.58 17.14
CA THR A 65 -1.05 5.25 17.22
C THR A 65 -0.66 4.77 15.81
N ASN A 66 0.22 3.78 15.73
CA ASN A 66 0.66 3.22 14.44
C ASN A 66 -0.52 2.72 13.59
N VAL A 67 -1.53 2.13 14.25
CA VAL A 67 -2.74 1.64 13.58
C VAL A 67 -3.58 2.80 13.05
N GLU A 68 -3.78 3.84 13.85
CA GLU A 68 -4.55 5.02 13.45
C GLU A 68 -3.89 5.74 12.28
N VAL A 69 -2.57 5.89 12.32
CA VAL A 69 -1.80 6.51 11.24
C VAL A 69 -1.90 5.69 9.96
N ALA A 70 -1.79 4.36 10.05
CA ALA A 70 -1.91 3.49 8.89
C ALA A 70 -3.30 3.59 8.25
N THR A 71 -4.35 3.62 9.07
CA THR A 71 -5.73 3.81 8.59
C THR A 71 -5.86 5.15 7.85
N ALA A 72 -5.30 6.21 8.41
CA ALA A 72 -5.32 7.55 7.81
C ALA A 72 -4.58 7.58 6.47
N VAL A 73 -3.43 6.90 6.36
CA VAL A 73 -2.68 6.81 5.09
C VAL A 73 -3.51 6.05 4.04
N GLY A 74 -4.16 4.95 4.43
CA GLY A 74 -5.05 4.21 3.54
C GLY A 74 -6.18 5.07 3.02
N LYS A 75 -6.83 5.82 3.91
CA LYS A 75 -7.89 6.76 3.54
C LYS A 75 -7.36 7.83 2.57
N LEU A 76 -6.18 8.38 2.85
CA LEU A 76 -5.58 9.42 2.01
C LEU A 76 -5.26 8.90 0.60
N VAL A 77 -4.66 7.72 0.49
CA VAL A 77 -4.34 7.15 -0.83
C VAL A 77 -5.61 6.86 -1.62
N ALA A 78 -6.68 6.41 -0.94
CA ALA A 78 -7.97 6.18 -1.57
C ALA A 78 -8.60 7.49 -2.07
N GLU A 79 -8.54 8.54 -1.29
CA GLU A 79 -9.06 9.86 -1.70
C GLU A 79 -8.32 10.39 -2.92
N LYS A 80 -7.00 10.27 -2.94
CA LYS A 80 -6.18 10.68 -4.09
C LYS A 80 -6.53 9.85 -5.33
N ALA A 81 -6.71 8.55 -5.17
CA ALA A 81 -7.05 7.63 -6.25
C ALA A 81 -8.42 7.97 -6.87
N LEU A 82 -9.43 8.19 -6.03
CA LEU A 82 -10.78 8.53 -6.49
C LEU A 82 -10.81 9.86 -7.23
N LYS A 83 -10.03 10.84 -6.77
CA LYS A 83 -9.89 12.12 -7.47
C LYS A 83 -9.24 11.94 -8.85
N ALA A 84 -8.37 10.95 -8.99
CA ALA A 84 -7.71 10.63 -10.26
C ALA A 84 -8.56 9.70 -11.15
N GLY A 85 -9.76 9.32 -10.70
CA GLY A 85 -10.63 8.42 -11.44
C GLY A 85 -10.31 6.95 -11.29
N ILE A 86 -9.51 6.58 -10.30
CA ILE A 86 -9.12 5.19 -10.02
C ILE A 86 -10.01 4.65 -8.91
N GLU A 87 -10.79 3.59 -9.19
CA GLU A 87 -11.70 2.99 -8.21
C GLU A 87 -11.26 1.59 -7.80
N VAL A 88 -10.58 0.87 -8.68
CA VAL A 88 -10.19 -0.53 -8.46
C VAL A 88 -8.67 -0.62 -8.43
N VAL A 89 -8.13 -1.32 -7.44
CA VAL A 89 -6.69 -1.55 -7.32
C VAL A 89 -6.43 -3.01 -6.97
N THR A 90 -5.18 -3.45 -7.17
CA THR A 90 -4.70 -4.77 -6.74
C THR A 90 -3.77 -4.55 -5.56
N PHE A 91 -4.12 -5.13 -4.40
CA PHE A 91 -3.34 -4.91 -3.19
C PHE A 91 -2.08 -5.78 -3.15
N ASP A 92 -0.93 -5.13 -2.99
CA ASP A 92 0.37 -5.78 -2.80
C ASP A 92 0.86 -5.46 -1.38
N ARG A 93 0.79 -6.45 -0.50
CA ARG A 93 1.22 -6.28 0.90
C ARG A 93 2.73 -6.12 1.08
N GLY A 94 3.51 -6.12 0.00
CA GLY A 94 4.96 -5.85 0.04
C GLY A 94 5.79 -6.88 0.80
N GLY A 95 5.30 -8.11 0.92
CA GLY A 95 5.98 -9.17 1.67
C GLY A 95 5.74 -9.12 3.18
N TYR A 96 5.01 -8.12 3.67
CA TYR A 96 4.62 -8.05 5.08
C TYR A 96 3.44 -8.98 5.34
N LEU A 97 3.26 -9.38 6.60
CA LEU A 97 2.05 -10.10 6.99
C LEU A 97 0.84 -9.17 6.88
N TYR A 98 -0.28 -9.71 6.43
CA TYR A 98 -1.53 -8.95 6.38
C TYR A 98 -2.11 -8.85 7.80
N HIS A 99 -1.47 -8.00 8.61
CA HIS A 99 -1.79 -7.84 10.03
C HIS A 99 -1.34 -6.46 10.49
N GLY A 100 -1.95 -5.96 11.56
CA GLY A 100 -1.58 -4.70 12.20
C GLY A 100 -1.67 -3.51 11.24
N ARG A 101 -0.57 -2.79 11.08
CA ARG A 101 -0.49 -1.57 10.27
C ARG A 101 -0.87 -1.81 8.81
N ILE A 102 -0.41 -2.91 8.23
CA ILE A 102 -0.69 -3.24 6.82
C ILE A 102 -2.19 -3.48 6.61
N LYS A 103 -2.81 -4.26 7.49
CA LYS A 103 -4.26 -4.52 7.46
C LYS A 103 -5.05 -3.23 7.67
N SER A 104 -4.63 -2.39 8.61
CA SER A 104 -5.29 -1.12 8.91
C SER A 104 -5.27 -0.16 7.73
N LEU A 105 -4.15 -0.09 7.01
CA LEU A 105 -4.05 0.71 5.80
C LEU A 105 -5.03 0.19 4.74
N ALA A 106 -5.07 -1.11 4.51
CA ALA A 106 -5.98 -1.72 3.54
C ALA A 106 -7.45 -1.46 3.89
N GLU A 107 -7.81 -1.64 5.16
CA GLU A 107 -9.17 -1.36 5.64
C GLU A 107 -9.56 0.11 5.51
N GLY A 108 -8.63 1.02 5.80
CA GLY A 108 -8.83 2.46 5.60
C GLY A 108 -9.09 2.82 4.16
N ALA A 109 -8.34 2.23 3.25
CA ALA A 109 -8.52 2.45 1.81
C ALA A 109 -9.87 1.90 1.32
N ARG A 110 -10.27 0.71 1.77
CA ARG A 110 -11.57 0.13 1.42
C ARG A 110 -12.72 0.96 1.97
N ALA A 111 -12.62 1.41 3.21
CA ALA A 111 -13.64 2.25 3.84
C ALA A 111 -13.84 3.58 3.11
N ALA A 112 -12.78 4.11 2.49
CA ALA A 112 -12.83 5.35 1.74
C ALA A 112 -13.33 5.17 0.30
N GLY A 113 -13.53 3.93 -0.17
CA GLY A 113 -14.15 3.66 -1.45
C GLY A 113 -13.33 2.88 -2.47
N LEU A 114 -12.08 2.55 -2.20
CA LEU A 114 -11.31 1.70 -3.12
C LEU A 114 -11.82 0.26 -3.08
N LYS A 115 -11.80 -0.37 -4.24
CA LYS A 115 -12.25 -1.75 -4.42
C LYS A 115 -11.04 -2.67 -4.66
N PHE A 116 -10.88 -3.65 -3.80
CA PHE A 116 -9.88 -4.68 -3.96
C PHE A 116 -10.10 -5.84 -2.99
#